data_01bd8ff3ebf7e289ea0b96e380b4e7d6
#
_entry.id   01bd8ff3ebf7e289ea0b96e380b4e7d6
#
_cell.length_a   1.000
_cell.length_b   1.000
_cell.length_c   1.000
_cell.angle_alpha   90.00
_cell.angle_beta   90.00
_cell.angle_gamma   90.00
#
_symmetry.space_group_name_H-M   'P 1'
#
loop_
_entity.id
_entity.type
_entity.pdbx_description
1 polymer ?
#
loop_
_entity_poly.entity_id
_entity_poly.type
_entity_poly.pdbx_seq_one_letter_code
_entity_poly.pdbx_strand_id
1 'polypeptide(L)'
;MSKEIKQRIAEEAKALGFHSMGVTAVPVNLRREYYEQWIANKKHGTMTWMERSNNRRLHPENLIPEREAKSIIVLALNYYQADPDRKYRIAKYALGDDYHNFMLRRIKRLCRILRDDYGGDQRPYVDTGPLLEKPIAEAAGVGWQGKSTILVEPKRGTWSFLANIVTTLELPTDKQEKDRCGSCTRCIDVCPTRAITAPYQLDASKCISYLTIEHDGAIPVQYREAIGDRLYGCDECLDVCPWNKWAVPTEEAKFRPR
;
A
#
# COMPACT_ATOMS: atom_id res chain seq x y z
N MET A 1 -28.01 -12.09 1.90
CA MET A 1 -26.92 -12.86 1.22
C MET A 1 -25.66 -12.03 1.03
N SER A 2 -25.56 -11.05 0.14
CA SER A 2 -24.26 -10.35 -0.12
C SER A 2 -23.72 -9.53 1.05
N LYS A 3 -24.55 -8.92 1.90
CA LYS A 3 -24.11 -8.22 3.13
C LYS A 3 -23.58 -9.19 4.19
N GLU A 4 -24.21 -10.34 4.34
CA GLU A 4 -23.78 -11.40 5.27
C GLU A 4 -22.41 -11.97 4.85
N ILE A 5 -22.20 -12.19 3.54
CA ILE A 5 -20.90 -12.60 2.99
C ILE A 5 -19.82 -11.57 3.37
N LYS A 6 -20.08 -10.28 3.13
CA LYS A 6 -19.12 -9.22 3.47
C LYS A 6 -18.82 -9.15 4.96
N GLN A 7 -19.84 -9.33 5.82
CA GLN A 7 -19.65 -9.37 7.26
C GLN A 7 -18.78 -10.58 7.66
N ARG A 8 -19.05 -11.74 7.12
CA ARG A 8 -18.26 -12.96 7.36
C ARG A 8 -16.79 -12.76 6.94
N ILE A 9 -16.56 -12.15 5.76
CA ILE A 9 -15.21 -11.82 5.31
C ILE A 9 -14.50 -10.91 6.31
N ALA A 10 -15.19 -9.88 6.83
CA ALA A 10 -14.62 -8.96 7.81
C ALA A 10 -14.25 -9.65 9.14
N GLU A 11 -15.09 -10.58 9.60
CA GLU A 11 -14.84 -11.37 10.81
C GLU A 11 -13.60 -12.27 10.62
N GLU A 12 -13.51 -13.00 9.51
CA GLU A 12 -12.37 -13.86 9.19
C GLU A 12 -11.08 -13.03 8.99
N ALA A 13 -11.16 -11.88 8.31
CA ALA A 13 -10.03 -10.97 8.14
C ALA A 13 -9.51 -10.48 9.50
N LYS A 14 -10.42 -10.10 10.41
CA LYS A 14 -10.08 -9.70 11.78
C LYS A 14 -9.43 -10.85 12.56
N ALA A 15 -9.96 -12.07 12.46
CA ALA A 15 -9.38 -13.25 13.09
C ALA A 15 -7.98 -13.58 12.55
N LEU A 16 -7.68 -13.19 11.30
CA LEU A 16 -6.36 -13.28 10.68
C LEU A 16 -5.44 -12.10 11.02
N GLY A 17 -5.88 -11.16 11.87
CA GLY A 17 -5.09 -10.03 12.37
C GLY A 17 -5.18 -8.75 11.53
N PHE A 18 -5.95 -8.71 10.44
CA PHE A 18 -6.19 -7.47 9.70
C PHE A 18 -7.10 -6.55 10.51
N HIS A 19 -6.71 -5.28 10.63
CA HIS A 19 -7.46 -4.31 11.43
C HIS A 19 -8.51 -3.55 10.64
N SER A 20 -8.38 -3.54 9.31
CA SER A 20 -9.31 -2.85 8.40
C SER A 20 -9.56 -3.70 7.16
N MET A 21 -10.78 -3.57 6.64
CA MET A 21 -11.22 -4.17 5.39
C MET A 21 -12.13 -3.21 4.65
N GLY A 22 -11.97 -3.16 3.34
CA GLY A 22 -12.88 -2.45 2.45
C GLY A 22 -13.09 -3.23 1.15
N VAL A 23 -14.15 -2.89 0.42
CA VAL A 23 -14.49 -3.51 -0.86
C VAL A 23 -14.78 -2.45 -1.90
N THR A 24 -14.18 -2.59 -3.08
CA THR A 24 -14.52 -1.80 -4.26
C THR A 24 -14.95 -2.69 -5.42
N ALA A 25 -15.81 -2.19 -6.30
CA ALA A 25 -16.10 -2.84 -7.57
C ALA A 25 -14.97 -2.61 -8.58
N VAL A 26 -14.93 -3.41 -9.63
CA VAL A 26 -14.13 -3.16 -10.83
C VAL A 26 -15.04 -2.90 -12.02
N PRO A 27 -14.63 -2.05 -12.98
CA PRO A 27 -13.40 -1.25 -13.01
C PRO A 27 -13.37 -0.19 -11.90
N VAL A 28 -12.17 0.17 -11.45
CA VAL A 28 -11.92 1.14 -10.38
C VAL A 28 -11.12 2.34 -10.92
N ASN A 29 -11.40 3.54 -10.40
CA ASN A 29 -10.60 4.72 -10.73
C ASN A 29 -9.19 4.58 -10.10
N LEU A 30 -8.19 4.37 -10.94
CA LEU A 30 -6.80 4.13 -10.57
C LEU A 30 -5.90 5.35 -10.79
N ARG A 31 -6.48 6.55 -10.94
CA ARG A 31 -5.71 7.76 -11.33
C ARG A 31 -4.85 7.48 -12.58
N ARG A 32 -5.44 6.83 -13.59
CA ARG A 32 -4.80 6.33 -14.80
C ARG A 32 -3.88 7.36 -15.46
N GLU A 33 -4.41 8.55 -15.77
CA GLU A 33 -3.66 9.61 -16.44
C GLU A 33 -2.38 10.00 -15.69
N TYR A 34 -2.46 10.10 -14.35
CA TYR A 34 -1.30 10.37 -13.52
C TYR A 34 -0.25 9.25 -13.63
N TYR A 35 -0.68 7.99 -13.55
CA TYR A 35 0.23 6.85 -13.62
C TYR A 35 0.90 6.76 -15.00
N GLU A 36 0.16 6.94 -16.09
CA GLU A 36 0.68 6.92 -17.45
C GLU A 36 1.70 8.06 -17.68
N GLN A 37 1.40 9.28 -17.21
CA GLN A 37 2.34 10.40 -17.26
C GLN A 37 3.58 10.15 -16.40
N TRP A 38 3.44 9.53 -15.24
CA TRP A 38 4.54 9.18 -14.35
C TRP A 38 5.50 8.19 -15.01
N ILE A 39 4.98 7.17 -15.70
CA ILE A 39 5.75 6.23 -16.51
C ILE A 39 6.42 6.93 -17.70
N ALA A 40 5.67 7.71 -18.48
CA ALA A 40 6.18 8.43 -19.64
C ALA A 40 7.34 9.39 -19.28
N ASN A 41 7.25 10.04 -18.11
CA ASN A 41 8.28 10.94 -17.61
C ASN A 41 9.43 10.21 -16.87
N LYS A 42 9.51 8.88 -16.94
CA LYS A 42 10.55 8.05 -16.29
C LYS A 42 10.72 8.31 -14.78
N LYS A 43 9.68 8.80 -14.10
CA LYS A 43 9.71 9.08 -12.66
C LYS A 43 9.76 7.82 -11.78
N HIS A 44 9.61 6.64 -12.36
CA HIS A 44 9.77 5.35 -11.71
C HIS A 44 11.24 4.89 -11.59
N GLY A 45 12.20 5.66 -12.15
CA GLY A 45 13.62 5.29 -12.11
C GLY A 45 13.90 3.97 -12.84
N THR A 46 14.65 3.07 -12.22
CA THR A 46 15.02 1.74 -12.78
C THR A 46 13.97 0.65 -12.53
N MET A 47 12.82 0.97 -11.95
CA MET A 47 11.73 0.01 -11.69
C MET A 47 10.97 -0.37 -12.98
N THR A 48 11.66 -1.03 -13.93
CA THR A 48 11.11 -1.38 -15.25
C THR A 48 9.90 -2.32 -15.21
N TRP A 49 9.71 -3.05 -14.09
CA TRP A 49 8.50 -3.87 -13.89
C TRP A 49 7.21 -3.03 -13.80
N MET A 50 7.30 -1.75 -13.45
CA MET A 50 6.17 -0.84 -13.51
C MET A 50 5.71 -0.63 -14.95
N GLU A 51 6.63 -0.45 -15.89
CA GLU A 51 6.33 -0.33 -17.33
C GLU A 51 5.77 -1.64 -17.89
N ARG A 52 6.46 -2.76 -17.65
CA ARG A 52 6.09 -4.07 -18.20
C ARG A 52 4.71 -4.57 -17.77
N SER A 53 4.27 -4.21 -16.58
CA SER A 53 2.96 -4.61 -16.06
C SER A 53 1.90 -3.51 -16.16
N ASN A 54 2.16 -2.44 -16.92
CA ASN A 54 1.26 -1.27 -17.02
C ASN A 54 -0.17 -1.68 -17.36
N ASN A 55 -0.40 -2.43 -18.43
CA ASN A 55 -1.73 -2.85 -18.85
C ASN A 55 -2.47 -3.64 -17.74
N ARG A 56 -1.79 -4.58 -17.07
CA ARG A 56 -2.38 -5.38 -15.99
C ARG A 56 -2.71 -4.53 -14.75
N ARG A 57 -1.86 -3.53 -14.45
CA ARG A 57 -2.08 -2.61 -13.32
C ARG A 57 -3.29 -1.72 -13.51
N LEU A 58 -3.55 -1.31 -14.76
CA LEU A 58 -4.65 -0.45 -15.13
C LEU A 58 -5.96 -1.21 -15.40
N HIS A 59 -5.91 -2.53 -15.48
CA HIS A 59 -7.04 -3.41 -15.76
C HIS A 59 -7.13 -4.56 -14.75
N PRO A 60 -7.37 -4.26 -13.46
CA PRO A 60 -7.47 -5.30 -12.42
C PRO A 60 -8.63 -6.28 -12.66
N GLU A 61 -9.65 -5.89 -13.41
CA GLU A 61 -10.74 -6.75 -13.85
C GLU A 61 -10.27 -7.97 -14.64
N ASN A 62 -9.13 -7.87 -15.32
CA ASN A 62 -8.57 -8.92 -16.16
C ASN A 62 -7.52 -9.80 -15.43
N LEU A 63 -7.40 -9.69 -14.11
CA LEU A 63 -6.37 -10.43 -13.36
C LEU A 63 -6.77 -11.87 -13.05
N ILE A 64 -8.03 -12.24 -13.19
CA ILE A 64 -8.50 -13.62 -13.08
C ILE A 64 -8.56 -14.21 -14.50
N PRO A 65 -7.81 -15.30 -14.80
CA PRO A 65 -7.85 -15.93 -16.12
C PRO A 65 -9.24 -16.40 -16.48
N GLU A 66 -9.63 -16.20 -17.74
CA GLU A 66 -10.89 -16.68 -18.33
C GLU A 66 -12.19 -16.16 -17.66
N ARG A 67 -12.06 -15.29 -16.67
CA ARG A 67 -13.20 -14.70 -15.95
C ARG A 67 -12.94 -13.24 -15.62
N GLU A 68 -13.99 -12.46 -15.66
CA GLU A 68 -13.92 -11.06 -15.26
C GLU A 68 -14.10 -10.94 -13.73
N ALA A 69 -13.18 -10.24 -13.09
CA ALA A 69 -13.34 -9.89 -11.68
C ALA A 69 -14.49 -8.89 -11.50
N LYS A 70 -15.20 -9.00 -10.37
CA LYS A 70 -16.33 -8.10 -10.02
C LYS A 70 -15.99 -7.18 -8.87
N SER A 71 -15.15 -7.65 -7.94
CA SER A 71 -14.80 -6.87 -6.75
C SER A 71 -13.33 -7.06 -6.37
N ILE A 72 -12.82 -6.08 -5.62
CA ILE A 72 -11.53 -6.21 -4.92
C ILE A 72 -11.78 -5.98 -3.43
N ILE A 73 -11.37 -6.97 -2.61
CA ILE A 73 -11.33 -6.86 -1.16
C ILE A 73 -9.95 -6.35 -0.78
N VAL A 74 -9.91 -5.23 -0.07
CA VAL A 74 -8.67 -4.62 0.45
C VAL A 74 -8.60 -4.86 1.94
N LEU A 75 -7.46 -5.30 2.40
CA LEU A 75 -7.16 -5.58 3.80
C LEU A 75 -5.96 -4.75 4.24
N ALA A 76 -6.00 -4.20 5.45
CA ALA A 76 -4.90 -3.45 6.02
C ALA A 76 -4.37 -4.10 7.30
N LEU A 77 -3.05 -4.12 7.46
CA LEU A 77 -2.35 -4.67 8.61
C LEU A 77 -1.36 -3.65 9.16
N ASN A 78 -1.57 -3.25 10.42
CA ASN A 78 -0.72 -2.27 11.11
C ASN A 78 0.68 -2.82 11.37
N TYR A 79 1.71 -2.02 10.99
CA TYR A 79 3.10 -2.34 11.30
C TYR A 79 3.80 -1.29 12.19
N TYR A 80 3.05 -0.29 12.66
CA TYR A 80 3.65 0.78 13.47
C TYR A 80 4.33 0.24 14.72
N GLN A 81 5.52 0.71 14.96
CA GLN A 81 6.27 0.48 16.18
C GLN A 81 7.22 1.65 16.44
N ALA A 82 7.66 1.80 17.68
CA ALA A 82 8.66 2.79 18.03
C ALA A 82 9.99 2.48 17.33
N ASP A 83 10.74 3.54 17.02
CA ASP A 83 12.08 3.38 16.47
C ASP A 83 12.98 2.73 17.51
N PRO A 84 13.71 1.67 17.16
CA PRO A 84 14.72 1.12 18.04
C PRO A 84 15.90 2.08 18.18
N ASP A 85 16.54 2.08 19.33
CA ASP A 85 17.82 2.79 19.53
C ASP A 85 18.92 2.12 18.71
N ARG A 86 19.27 2.70 17.58
CA ARG A 86 20.25 2.17 16.61
C ARG A 86 21.08 3.29 16.00
N LYS A 87 22.32 2.96 15.68
CA LYS A 87 23.23 3.87 14.97
C LYS A 87 22.72 4.28 13.58
N TYR A 88 22.05 3.35 12.88
CA TYR A 88 21.53 3.55 11.53
C TYR A 88 20.03 3.40 11.49
N ARG A 89 19.38 4.18 10.63
CA ARG A 89 17.93 4.18 10.45
C ARG A 89 17.51 3.17 9.38
N ILE A 90 16.51 2.38 9.71
CA ILE A 90 15.84 1.44 8.80
C ILE A 90 14.36 1.78 8.86
N ALA A 91 13.71 1.86 7.71
CA ALA A 91 12.27 2.13 7.66
C ALA A 91 11.47 1.09 8.47
N LYS A 92 10.48 1.55 9.22
CA LYS A 92 9.72 0.74 10.20
C LYS A 92 9.13 -0.54 9.59
N TYR A 93 8.74 -0.48 8.31
CA TYR A 93 8.18 -1.65 7.64
C TYR A 93 9.17 -2.83 7.51
N ALA A 94 10.47 -2.55 7.55
CA ALA A 94 11.53 -3.54 7.36
C ALA A 94 12.21 -3.98 8.68
N LEU A 95 11.71 -3.54 9.84
CA LEU A 95 12.33 -3.86 11.14
C LEU A 95 12.08 -5.29 11.61
N GLY A 96 11.01 -5.91 11.18
CA GLY A 96 10.60 -7.27 11.58
C GLY A 96 10.78 -8.31 10.48
N ASP A 97 9.93 -9.33 10.52
CA ASP A 97 9.87 -10.37 9.49
C ASP A 97 9.35 -9.81 8.17
N ASP A 98 9.76 -10.45 7.06
CA ASP A 98 9.23 -10.17 5.74
C ASP A 98 7.70 -10.37 5.71
N TYR A 99 6.97 -9.27 5.53
CA TYR A 99 5.51 -9.24 5.54
C TYR A 99 4.89 -9.96 4.34
N HIS A 100 5.55 -10.03 3.20
CA HIS A 100 5.03 -10.62 1.98
C HIS A 100 4.57 -12.06 2.22
N ASN A 101 5.46 -12.87 2.79
CA ASN A 101 5.22 -14.30 2.95
C ASN A 101 4.11 -14.62 3.96
N PHE A 102 4.07 -13.95 5.10
CA PHE A 102 3.06 -14.31 6.10
C PHE A 102 1.70 -13.67 5.80
N MET A 103 1.66 -12.44 5.26
CA MET A 103 0.40 -11.84 4.81
C MET A 103 -0.20 -12.66 3.66
N LEU A 104 0.62 -13.05 2.67
CA LEU A 104 0.15 -13.88 1.57
C LEU A 104 -0.43 -15.22 2.06
N ARG A 105 0.17 -15.86 3.08
CA ARG A 105 -0.41 -17.08 3.69
C ARG A 105 -1.78 -16.81 4.32
N ARG A 106 -1.93 -15.69 5.04
CA ARG A 106 -3.21 -15.28 5.66
C ARG A 106 -4.30 -15.05 4.63
N ILE A 107 -4.03 -14.27 3.59
CA ILE A 107 -5.05 -13.99 2.56
C ILE A 107 -5.34 -15.22 1.67
N LYS A 108 -4.38 -16.12 1.44
CA LYS A 108 -4.66 -17.42 0.80
C LYS A 108 -5.61 -18.28 1.62
N ARG A 109 -5.53 -18.22 2.96
CA ARG A 109 -6.51 -18.88 3.84
C ARG A 109 -7.90 -18.28 3.66
N LEU A 110 -8.00 -16.95 3.64
CA LEU A 110 -9.27 -16.26 3.40
C LEU A 110 -9.84 -16.61 2.01
N CYS A 111 -9.01 -16.66 0.97
CA CYS A 111 -9.42 -17.09 -0.37
C CYS A 111 -10.00 -18.51 -0.39
N ARG A 112 -9.45 -19.44 0.40
CA ARG A 112 -10.00 -20.80 0.52
C ARG A 112 -11.38 -20.77 1.17
N ILE A 113 -11.54 -20.06 2.28
CA ILE A 113 -12.84 -19.90 2.95
C ILE A 113 -13.87 -19.34 1.96
N LEU A 114 -13.53 -18.29 1.24
CA LEU A 114 -14.43 -17.68 0.26
C LEU A 114 -14.85 -18.66 -0.84
N ARG A 115 -13.90 -19.44 -1.36
CA ARG A 115 -14.17 -20.42 -2.41
C ARG A 115 -15.04 -21.56 -1.91
N ASP A 116 -14.73 -22.06 -0.73
CA ASP A 116 -15.42 -23.22 -0.15
C ASP A 116 -16.86 -22.88 0.28
N ASP A 117 -17.07 -21.68 0.84
CA ASP A 117 -18.37 -21.25 1.35
C ASP A 117 -19.26 -20.56 0.29
N TYR A 118 -18.66 -19.87 -0.69
CA TYR A 118 -19.40 -18.99 -1.62
C TYR A 118 -19.06 -19.22 -3.10
N GLY A 119 -18.07 -20.03 -3.40
CA GLY A 119 -17.61 -20.28 -4.75
C GLY A 119 -16.81 -19.11 -5.34
N GLY A 120 -16.81 -19.02 -6.67
CA GLY A 120 -16.06 -18.02 -7.41
C GLY A 120 -14.55 -18.23 -7.38
N ASP A 121 -13.84 -17.35 -8.08
CA ASP A 121 -12.38 -17.35 -8.13
C ASP A 121 -11.81 -16.16 -7.35
N GLN A 122 -10.69 -16.39 -6.69
CA GLN A 122 -9.98 -15.37 -5.91
C GLN A 122 -8.49 -15.39 -6.24
N ARG A 123 -7.92 -14.19 -6.46
CA ARG A 123 -6.49 -13.98 -6.62
C ARG A 123 -5.95 -13.06 -5.52
N PRO A 124 -5.13 -13.59 -4.62
CA PRO A 124 -4.51 -12.82 -3.55
C PRO A 124 -3.25 -12.10 -4.04
N TYR A 125 -3.06 -10.85 -3.61
CA TYR A 125 -1.88 -10.04 -3.87
C TYR A 125 -1.42 -9.32 -2.60
N VAL A 126 -0.12 -9.25 -2.42
CA VAL A 126 0.56 -8.43 -1.42
C VAL A 126 1.77 -7.81 -2.11
N ASP A 127 1.80 -6.49 -2.26
CA ASP A 127 2.86 -5.67 -2.84
C ASP A 127 3.32 -6.09 -4.26
N THR A 128 3.89 -7.27 -4.42
CA THR A 128 4.52 -7.72 -5.67
C THR A 128 3.56 -7.98 -6.83
N GLY A 129 2.25 -7.82 -6.61
CA GLY A 129 1.23 -8.00 -7.65
C GLY A 129 1.12 -6.82 -8.62
N PRO A 130 0.52 -7.02 -9.80
CA PRO A 130 0.27 -5.95 -10.76
C PRO A 130 -0.99 -5.16 -10.37
N LEU A 131 -0.97 -4.52 -9.21
CA LEU A 131 -2.05 -3.69 -8.68
C LEU A 131 -1.53 -2.31 -8.27
N LEU A 132 -2.35 -1.30 -8.45
CA LEU A 132 -2.16 0.03 -7.86
C LEU A 132 -2.88 0.05 -6.51
N GLU A 133 -2.27 -0.55 -5.49
CA GLU A 133 -2.91 -0.86 -4.21
C GLU A 133 -3.49 0.36 -3.48
N LYS A 134 -2.78 1.50 -3.49
CA LYS A 134 -3.22 2.71 -2.76
C LYS A 134 -4.47 3.36 -3.36
N PRO A 135 -4.59 3.59 -4.69
CA PRO A 135 -5.85 4.01 -5.29
C PRO A 135 -7.01 3.02 -5.08
N ILE A 136 -6.73 1.71 -5.11
CA ILE A 136 -7.73 0.67 -4.83
C ILE A 136 -8.19 0.75 -3.37
N ALA A 137 -7.27 0.92 -2.42
CA ALA A 137 -7.59 1.08 -1.00
C ALA A 137 -8.40 2.35 -0.71
N GLU A 138 -8.13 3.44 -1.44
CA GLU A 138 -8.92 4.67 -1.38
C GLU A 138 -10.36 4.43 -1.89
N ALA A 139 -10.50 3.77 -3.04
CA ALA A 139 -11.81 3.44 -3.60
C ALA A 139 -12.60 2.47 -2.70
N ALA A 140 -11.92 1.57 -2.00
CA ALA A 140 -12.50 0.63 -1.04
C ALA A 140 -12.79 1.24 0.34
N GLY A 141 -12.53 2.54 0.56
CA GLY A 141 -12.84 3.21 1.81
C GLY A 141 -11.92 2.89 2.98
N VAL A 142 -10.76 2.25 2.74
CA VAL A 142 -9.77 1.94 3.79
C VAL A 142 -9.06 3.19 4.28
N GLY A 143 -8.77 4.11 3.37
CA GLY A 143 -8.13 5.38 3.66
C GLY A 143 -8.08 6.25 2.42
N TRP A 144 -7.35 7.34 2.42
CA TRP A 144 -7.11 8.15 1.21
C TRP A 144 -5.64 8.18 0.86
N GLN A 145 -5.33 8.32 -0.42
CA GLN A 145 -3.96 8.55 -0.85
C GLN A 145 -3.59 10.01 -0.57
N GLY A 146 -2.73 10.21 0.44
CA GLY A 146 -2.30 11.54 0.86
C GLY A 146 -1.36 12.23 -0.13
N LYS A 147 -1.01 13.51 0.15
CA LYS A 147 -0.09 14.31 -0.67
C LYS A 147 1.30 13.70 -0.80
N SER A 148 1.71 12.83 0.13
CA SER A 148 2.95 12.03 0.07
C SER A 148 2.86 10.81 -0.87
N THR A 149 1.72 10.57 -1.50
CA THR A 149 1.37 9.35 -2.25
C THR A 149 1.23 8.08 -1.41
N ILE A 150 1.33 8.18 -0.09
CA ILE A 150 1.11 7.10 0.86
C ILE A 150 -0.37 7.04 1.26
N LEU A 151 -0.88 5.85 1.56
CA LEU A 151 -2.22 5.71 2.13
C LEU A 151 -2.24 6.26 3.56
N VAL A 152 -3.27 7.04 3.88
CA VAL A 152 -3.53 7.55 5.23
C VAL A 152 -4.87 7.01 5.69
N GLU A 153 -4.87 6.27 6.79
CA GLU A 153 -6.11 5.74 7.38
C GLU A 153 -6.67 6.68 8.46
N PRO A 154 -7.99 6.91 8.48
CA PRO A 154 -8.63 7.59 9.60
C PRO A 154 -8.31 6.88 10.92
N LYS A 155 -7.92 7.63 11.96
CA LYS A 155 -7.65 7.11 13.32
C LYS A 155 -6.52 6.07 13.43
N ARG A 156 -5.66 5.93 12.39
CA ARG A 156 -4.50 5.01 12.40
C ARG A 156 -3.24 5.61 11.77
N GLY A 157 -3.39 6.58 10.86
CA GLY A 157 -2.24 7.24 10.21
C GLY A 157 -1.72 6.49 9.00
N THR A 158 -0.40 6.40 8.85
CA THR A 158 0.28 5.99 7.61
C THR A 158 0.91 4.59 7.67
N TRP A 159 0.71 3.85 8.74
CA TRP A 159 1.50 2.67 9.10
C TRP A 159 0.81 1.34 8.78
N SER A 160 0.35 1.18 7.55
CA SER A 160 -0.38 -0.03 7.16
C SER A 160 0.19 -0.68 5.92
N PHE A 161 0.45 -1.98 6.01
CA PHE A 161 0.58 -2.83 4.85
C PHE A 161 -0.79 -3.10 4.23
N LEU A 162 -0.81 -3.25 2.91
CA LEU A 162 -2.00 -3.59 2.16
C LEU A 162 -1.93 -5.03 1.63
N ALA A 163 -3.09 -5.66 1.57
CA ALA A 163 -3.28 -6.91 0.86
C ALA A 163 -4.58 -6.82 0.08
N ASN A 164 -4.62 -7.43 -1.10
CA ASN A 164 -5.75 -7.36 -2.00
C ASN A 164 -6.19 -8.75 -2.43
N ILE A 165 -7.49 -8.98 -2.51
CA ILE A 165 -8.08 -10.16 -3.11
C ILE A 165 -8.97 -9.72 -4.26
N VAL A 166 -8.52 -9.97 -5.48
CA VAL A 166 -9.33 -9.78 -6.68
C VAL A 166 -10.26 -11.00 -6.81
N THR A 167 -11.58 -10.78 -6.95
CA THR A 167 -12.57 -11.87 -6.93
C THR A 167 -13.65 -11.71 -7.99
N THR A 168 -14.18 -12.85 -8.47
CA THR A 168 -15.37 -12.90 -9.32
C THR A 168 -16.67 -12.76 -8.53
N LEU A 169 -16.61 -12.78 -7.18
CA LEU A 169 -17.77 -12.51 -6.35
C LEU A 169 -18.18 -11.04 -6.45
N GLU A 170 -19.45 -10.78 -6.65
CA GLU A 170 -20.04 -9.45 -6.58
C GLU A 170 -20.38 -9.12 -5.13
N LEU A 171 -19.60 -8.23 -4.53
CA LEU A 171 -19.72 -7.86 -3.13
C LEU A 171 -20.21 -6.42 -2.97
N PRO A 172 -20.96 -6.10 -1.90
CA PRO A 172 -21.35 -4.73 -1.59
C PRO A 172 -20.12 -3.85 -1.36
N THR A 173 -20.00 -2.79 -2.15
CA THR A 173 -18.89 -1.84 -2.07
C THR A 173 -18.98 -0.94 -0.86
N ASP A 174 -17.83 -0.46 -0.40
CA ASP A 174 -17.72 0.60 0.59
C ASP A 174 -17.66 1.97 -0.09
N LYS A 175 -17.95 2.99 0.69
CA LYS A 175 -17.85 4.36 0.21
C LYS A 175 -16.38 4.78 0.24
N GLN A 176 -15.91 5.33 -0.88
CA GLN A 176 -14.58 5.92 -0.96
C GLN A 176 -14.32 6.91 0.19
N GLU A 177 -13.14 6.82 0.82
CA GLU A 177 -12.73 7.76 1.86
C GLU A 177 -12.40 9.13 1.25
N LYS A 178 -12.74 10.19 1.97
CA LYS A 178 -12.45 11.56 1.53
C LYS A 178 -11.01 11.93 1.86
N ASP A 179 -10.37 12.66 0.97
CA ASP A 179 -9.09 13.28 1.26
C ASP A 179 -9.22 14.32 2.39
N ARG A 180 -8.36 14.20 3.38
CA ARG A 180 -8.31 15.07 4.56
C ARG A 180 -6.97 15.75 4.75
N CYS A 181 -6.12 15.79 3.71
CA CYS A 181 -4.84 16.50 3.77
C CYS A 181 -5.01 18.01 3.90
N GLY A 182 -6.10 18.57 3.37
CA GLY A 182 -6.37 20.01 3.43
C GLY A 182 -5.20 20.86 2.94
N SER A 183 -4.84 21.92 3.67
CA SER A 183 -3.71 22.79 3.36
C SER A 183 -2.36 22.26 3.82
N CYS A 184 -2.29 21.17 4.57
CA CYS A 184 -1.04 20.61 5.13
C CYS A 184 -0.03 20.22 4.03
N THR A 185 1.23 20.61 4.20
CA THR A 185 2.36 20.31 3.30
C THR A 185 3.52 19.60 3.98
N ARG A 186 3.40 19.22 5.26
CA ARG A 186 4.51 18.71 6.08
C ARG A 186 5.31 17.59 5.42
N CYS A 187 4.66 16.64 4.75
CA CYS A 187 5.35 15.54 4.06
C CYS A 187 6.16 16.01 2.84
N ILE A 188 5.75 17.09 2.19
CA ILE A 188 6.48 17.72 1.08
C ILE A 188 7.70 18.45 1.63
N ASP A 189 7.49 19.25 2.67
CA ASP A 189 8.50 20.13 3.26
C ASP A 189 9.65 19.34 3.92
N VAL A 190 9.34 18.21 4.55
CA VAL A 190 10.33 17.36 5.25
C VAL A 190 11.15 16.49 4.31
N CYS A 191 10.75 16.31 3.05
CA CYS A 191 11.41 15.37 2.14
C CYS A 191 12.86 15.80 1.85
N PRO A 192 13.90 15.06 2.30
CA PRO A 192 15.29 15.52 2.24
C PRO A 192 15.80 15.72 0.82
N THR A 193 15.28 14.96 -0.14
CA THR A 193 15.66 15.00 -1.55
C THR A 193 14.64 15.70 -2.43
N ARG A 194 13.56 16.24 -1.84
CA ARG A 194 12.44 16.86 -2.57
C ARG A 194 11.84 15.93 -3.63
N ALA A 195 11.79 14.64 -3.30
CA ALA A 195 11.20 13.62 -4.17
C ALA A 195 9.68 13.81 -4.35
N ILE A 196 8.98 14.37 -3.35
CA ILE A 196 7.57 14.77 -3.46
C ILE A 196 7.55 16.15 -4.12
N THR A 197 7.39 16.18 -5.44
CA THR A 197 7.57 17.38 -6.28
C THR A 197 6.38 18.35 -6.23
N ALA A 198 5.21 17.84 -5.89
CA ALA A 198 3.96 18.59 -5.66
C ALA A 198 3.00 17.71 -4.87
N PRO A 199 1.87 18.22 -4.36
CA PRO A 199 0.82 17.40 -3.77
C PRO A 199 0.44 16.23 -4.69
N TYR A 200 0.48 15.01 -4.15
CA TYR A 200 0.16 13.74 -4.84
C TYR A 200 1.13 13.37 -5.98
N GLN A 201 2.28 14.03 -6.07
CA GLN A 201 3.26 13.77 -7.12
C GLN A 201 4.62 13.36 -6.53
N LEU A 202 5.11 12.20 -6.94
CA LEU A 202 6.39 11.65 -6.53
C LEU A 202 7.29 11.43 -7.74
N ASP A 203 8.53 11.88 -7.64
CA ASP A 203 9.63 11.46 -8.49
C ASP A 203 10.42 10.37 -7.72
N ALA A 204 10.14 9.10 -8.02
CA ALA A 204 10.77 8.01 -7.29
C ALA A 204 12.29 8.00 -7.48
N SER A 205 12.81 8.47 -8.62
CA SER A 205 14.25 8.53 -8.88
C SER A 205 15.05 9.38 -7.88
N LYS A 206 14.34 10.25 -7.13
CA LYS A 206 14.92 11.08 -6.05
C LYS A 206 14.61 10.54 -4.65
N CYS A 207 13.66 9.60 -4.52
CA CYS A 207 13.21 9.12 -3.22
C CYS A 207 14.28 8.28 -2.54
N ILE A 208 14.61 8.59 -1.28
CA ILE A 208 15.60 7.82 -0.50
C ILE A 208 15.18 6.36 -0.39
N SER A 209 13.89 6.08 -0.22
CA SER A 209 13.39 4.70 -0.18
C SER A 209 13.72 3.96 -1.48
N TYR A 210 13.46 4.58 -2.63
CA TYR A 210 13.86 4.01 -3.92
C TYR A 210 15.39 3.86 -4.03
N LEU A 211 16.15 4.89 -3.68
CA LEU A 211 17.61 4.90 -3.82
C LEU A 211 18.31 3.83 -2.97
N THR A 212 17.73 3.45 -1.84
CA THR A 212 18.31 2.47 -0.92
C THR A 212 17.74 1.04 -1.07
N ILE A 213 16.69 0.86 -1.87
CA ILE A 213 16.01 -0.44 -2.01
C ILE A 213 16.00 -0.93 -3.46
N GLU A 214 15.59 -0.05 -4.40
CA GLU A 214 15.22 -0.45 -5.76
C GLU A 214 16.19 0.03 -6.84
N HIS A 215 17.03 1.01 -6.49
CA HIS A 215 17.96 1.60 -7.44
C HIS A 215 19.05 0.63 -7.81
N ASP A 216 19.21 0.37 -9.11
CA ASP A 216 20.29 -0.43 -9.64
C ASP A 216 21.50 0.46 -9.95
N GLY A 217 22.61 0.21 -9.25
CA GLY A 217 23.87 0.93 -9.40
C GLY A 217 24.26 1.82 -8.21
N ALA A 218 25.26 2.65 -8.44
CA ALA A 218 25.78 3.56 -7.41
C ALA A 218 24.81 4.72 -7.16
N ILE A 219 24.53 5.01 -5.90
CA ILE A 219 23.71 6.15 -5.52
C ILE A 219 24.35 7.45 -6.01
N PRO A 220 23.60 8.32 -6.75
CA PRO A 220 24.11 9.58 -7.26
C PRO A 220 24.65 10.48 -6.15
N VAL A 221 25.81 11.12 -6.39
CA VAL A 221 26.56 11.89 -5.37
C VAL A 221 25.69 12.97 -4.71
N GLN A 222 24.83 13.64 -5.48
CA GLN A 222 23.96 14.71 -5.00
C GLN A 222 22.94 14.28 -3.93
N TYR A 223 22.67 12.99 -3.75
CA TYR A 223 21.72 12.49 -2.75
C TYR A 223 22.40 11.90 -1.51
N ARG A 224 23.71 11.65 -1.55
CA ARG A 224 24.41 10.93 -0.48
C ARG A 224 24.37 11.68 0.86
N GLU A 225 24.53 12.99 0.85
CA GLU A 225 24.41 13.82 2.05
C GLU A 225 22.98 13.78 2.62
N ALA A 226 21.96 13.89 1.77
CA ALA A 226 20.56 13.85 2.17
C ALA A 226 20.12 12.47 2.70
N ILE A 227 20.77 11.39 2.29
CA ILE A 227 20.52 10.03 2.82
C ILE A 227 20.99 9.94 4.28
N GLY A 228 22.14 10.53 4.61
CA GLY A 228 22.66 10.53 5.98
C GLY A 228 22.85 9.12 6.53
N ASP A 229 22.23 8.84 7.67
CA ASP A 229 22.28 7.57 8.41
C ASP A 229 21.23 6.53 7.98
N ARG A 230 20.43 6.80 6.94
CA ARG A 230 19.38 5.89 6.44
C ARG A 230 20.00 4.75 5.64
N LEU A 231 20.02 3.57 6.25
CA LEU A 231 20.60 2.38 5.63
C LEU A 231 19.62 1.72 4.64
N TYR A 232 18.32 1.71 4.97
CA TYR A 232 17.30 1.02 4.18
C TYR A 232 15.93 1.70 4.34
N GLY A 233 15.39 2.22 3.24
CA GLY A 233 14.11 2.94 3.24
C GLY A 233 14.18 4.33 3.89
N CYS A 234 13.01 4.96 3.99
CA CYS A 234 12.87 6.30 4.55
C CYS A 234 11.42 6.54 4.99
N ASP A 235 11.21 6.95 6.24
CA ASP A 235 9.89 7.18 6.81
C ASP A 235 9.57 8.67 7.03
N GLU A 236 10.41 9.62 6.61
CA GLU A 236 10.25 11.05 6.90
C GLU A 236 8.86 11.58 6.54
N CYS A 237 8.36 11.25 5.35
CA CYS A 237 7.04 11.70 4.92
C CYS A 237 5.88 10.98 5.63
N LEU A 238 6.13 9.80 6.22
CA LEU A 238 5.18 9.08 7.05
C LEU A 238 5.18 9.66 8.47
N ASP A 239 6.35 9.75 9.11
CA ASP A 239 6.51 10.18 10.50
C ASP A 239 5.89 11.55 10.76
N VAL A 240 6.08 12.50 9.84
CA VAL A 240 5.60 13.89 10.00
C VAL A 240 4.08 14.04 9.84
N CYS A 241 3.38 13.00 9.39
CA CYS A 241 1.95 13.08 9.10
C CYS A 241 1.14 13.33 10.37
N PRO A 242 0.32 14.41 10.44
CA PRO A 242 -0.48 14.72 11.63
C PRO A 242 -1.49 13.64 12.02
N TRP A 243 -1.85 12.78 11.07
CA TRP A 243 -2.78 11.68 11.29
C TRP A 243 -2.19 10.56 12.13
N ASN A 244 -0.86 10.51 12.26
CA ASN A 244 -0.17 9.56 13.13
C ASN A 244 -0.39 9.81 14.63
N LYS A 245 -1.01 10.92 15.03
CA LYS A 245 -1.41 11.13 16.43
C LYS A 245 -2.36 10.04 16.96
N TRP A 246 -2.99 9.28 16.09
CA TRP A 246 -3.82 8.12 16.45
C TRP A 246 -3.14 6.78 16.16
N ALA A 247 -1.89 6.77 15.74
CA ALA A 247 -1.16 5.54 15.53
C ALA A 247 -0.97 4.80 16.86
N VAL A 248 -1.22 3.51 16.84
CA VAL A 248 -1.01 2.62 17.99
C VAL A 248 0.01 1.56 17.59
N PRO A 249 0.89 1.14 18.49
CA PRO A 249 1.85 0.07 18.21
C PRO A 249 1.15 -1.20 17.72
N THR A 250 1.81 -1.91 16.80
CA THR A 250 1.30 -3.17 16.30
C THR A 250 1.36 -4.26 17.36
N GLU A 251 0.34 -5.10 17.43
CA GLU A 251 0.32 -6.31 18.25
C GLU A 251 0.94 -7.51 17.53
N GLU A 252 1.25 -7.38 16.23
CA GLU A 252 1.84 -8.45 15.41
C GLU A 252 3.30 -8.68 15.82
N ALA A 253 3.53 -9.81 16.49
CA ALA A 253 4.86 -10.16 17.00
C ALA A 253 5.94 -10.25 15.89
N LYS A 254 5.55 -10.57 14.67
CA LYS A 254 6.45 -10.66 13.51
C LYS A 254 7.02 -9.32 13.06
N PHE A 255 6.40 -8.21 13.46
CA PHE A 255 6.88 -6.86 13.14
C PHE A 255 7.80 -6.28 14.23
N ARG A 256 8.03 -6.99 15.33
CA ARG A 256 8.97 -6.54 16.35
C ARG A 256 10.37 -6.42 15.75
N PRO A 257 11.12 -5.34 16.09
CA PRO A 257 12.50 -5.16 15.63
C PRO A 257 13.37 -6.36 16.02
N ARG A 258 14.22 -6.76 15.09
CA ARG A 258 15.25 -7.78 15.27
C ARG A 258 16.62 -7.20 15.55
#